data_c0dd3386d77b1fa36004483e351c1542
#
_entry.id   c0dd3386d77b1fa36004483e351c1542
#
_cell.length_a   1.000
_cell.length_b   1.000
_cell.length_c   1.000
_cell.angle_alpha   90.00
_cell.angle_beta   90.00
_cell.angle_gamma   90.00
#
_symmetry.space_group_name_H-M   'P 1'
#
loop_
_entity.id
_entity.type
_entity.pdbx_description
1 polymer ?
#
loop_
_entity_poly.entity_id
_entity_poly.type
_entity_poly.pdbx_seq_one_letter_code
_entity_poly.pdbx_strand_id
1 'polypeptide(L)'
;RIDTVEEAISSLTRLFEEGFGVRCPQWLEEAGREWREPCRGEVLSAVTAVWRDPWICVGKDTYISDVLRRVGIELVDLPGESRYPHVELTDIAAAHPDRVILPDEPYHFGPDDVSAFPGLDVRLVDGQKLAWYGPSMVGARRYLASALR
;
A
#
# COMPACT_ATOMS: atom_id res chain seq x y z
N ARG A 1 6.75 15.93 0.02
CA ARG A 1 6.25 14.65 0.55
C ARG A 1 5.17 14.16 -0.40
N ILE A 2 5.12 12.87 -0.66
CA ILE A 2 4.13 12.22 -1.52
C ILE A 2 3.29 11.30 -0.65
N ASP A 3 2.01 11.61 -0.51
CA ASP A 3 1.07 10.89 0.34
C ASP A 3 -0.07 10.23 -0.46
N THR A 4 -0.20 10.56 -1.74
CA THR A 4 -1.24 10.00 -2.61
C THR A 4 -0.69 9.56 -3.96
N VAL A 5 -1.41 8.67 -4.63
CA VAL A 5 -1.10 8.24 -6.01
C VAL A 5 -1.14 9.43 -6.98
N GLU A 6 -2.06 10.36 -6.78
CA GLU A 6 -2.19 11.55 -7.62
C GLU A 6 -0.98 12.49 -7.46
N GLU A 7 -0.53 12.71 -6.23
CA GLU A 7 0.70 13.47 -5.96
C GLU A 7 1.93 12.79 -6.55
N ALA A 8 2.01 11.46 -6.50
CA ALA A 8 3.10 10.71 -7.11
C ALA A 8 3.15 10.92 -8.63
N ILE A 9 2.03 10.73 -9.31
CA ILE A 9 1.92 10.91 -10.77
C ILE A 9 2.23 12.35 -11.14
N SER A 10 1.65 13.33 -10.45
CA SER A 10 1.87 14.76 -10.70
C SER A 10 3.34 15.15 -10.50
N SER A 11 3.95 14.69 -9.41
CA SER A 11 5.37 14.98 -9.11
C SER A 11 6.31 14.37 -10.14
N LEU A 12 6.05 13.14 -10.57
CA LEU A 12 6.83 12.48 -11.61
C LEU A 12 6.67 13.16 -12.98
N THR A 13 5.44 13.56 -13.35
CA THR A 13 5.19 14.31 -14.57
C THR A 13 6.02 15.61 -14.60
N ARG A 14 5.96 16.40 -13.53
CA ARG A 14 6.76 17.61 -13.40
C ARG A 14 8.26 17.34 -13.45
N LEU A 15 8.73 16.27 -12.83
CA LEU A 15 10.14 15.88 -12.86
C LEU A 15 10.62 15.63 -14.31
N PHE A 16 9.85 14.92 -15.11
CA PHE A 16 10.20 14.67 -16.52
C PHE A 16 10.12 15.92 -17.36
N GLU A 17 9.03 16.68 -17.29
CA GLU A 17 8.77 17.82 -18.14
C GLU A 17 9.58 19.06 -17.74
N GLU A 18 9.55 19.44 -16.46
CA GLU A 18 10.20 20.65 -15.96
C GLU A 18 11.65 20.39 -15.51
N GLY A 19 11.91 19.23 -14.88
CA GLY A 19 13.22 18.90 -14.34
C GLY A 19 14.20 18.41 -15.41
N PHE A 20 13.78 17.48 -16.26
CA PHE A 20 14.63 16.92 -17.32
C PHE A 20 14.37 17.54 -18.70
N GLY A 21 13.29 18.28 -18.88
CA GLY A 21 12.91 18.87 -20.18
C GLY A 21 12.58 17.81 -21.24
N VAL A 22 12.10 16.65 -20.83
CA VAL A 22 11.74 15.54 -21.72
C VAL A 22 10.26 15.23 -21.64
N ARG A 23 9.76 14.60 -22.70
CA ARG A 23 8.36 14.15 -22.74
C ARG A 23 8.09 13.11 -21.64
N CYS A 24 6.91 13.17 -21.06
CA CYS A 24 6.42 12.19 -20.10
C CYS A 24 6.51 10.76 -20.69
N PRO A 25 7.12 9.81 -19.98
CA PRO A 25 7.26 8.44 -20.48
C PRO A 25 5.90 7.72 -20.52
N GLN A 26 5.75 6.80 -21.47
CA GLN A 26 4.50 6.07 -21.72
C GLN A 26 3.98 5.35 -20.47
N TRP A 27 4.86 4.73 -19.68
CA TRP A 27 4.45 4.03 -18.46
C TRP A 27 3.77 4.95 -17.44
N LEU A 28 4.16 6.24 -17.38
CA LEU A 28 3.55 7.20 -16.45
C LEU A 28 2.16 7.61 -16.93
N GLU A 29 1.96 7.74 -18.24
CA GLU A 29 0.63 7.96 -18.83
C GLU A 29 -0.29 6.75 -18.59
N GLU A 30 0.24 5.53 -18.71
CA GLU A 30 -0.49 4.28 -18.41
C GLU A 30 -0.89 4.21 -16.94
N ALA A 31 0.06 4.44 -16.02
CA ALA A 31 -0.21 4.48 -14.59
C ALA A 31 -1.31 5.53 -14.27
N GLY A 32 -1.20 6.72 -14.84
CA GLY A 32 -2.20 7.77 -14.65
C GLY A 32 -3.61 7.38 -15.10
N ARG A 33 -3.75 6.60 -16.17
CA ARG A 33 -5.05 6.08 -16.62
C ARG A 33 -5.57 4.99 -15.71
N GLU A 34 -4.73 4.00 -15.36
CA GLU A 34 -5.09 2.87 -14.52
C GLU A 34 -5.58 3.31 -13.13
N TRP A 35 -4.89 4.26 -12.52
CA TRP A 35 -5.18 4.69 -11.17
C TRP A 35 -6.34 5.70 -11.04
N ARG A 36 -6.86 6.23 -12.15
CA ARG A 36 -8.07 7.09 -12.17
C ARG A 36 -9.37 6.30 -12.08
N GLU A 37 -9.36 5.02 -12.41
CA GLU A 37 -10.56 4.21 -12.36
C GLU A 37 -11.09 4.11 -10.93
N PRO A 38 -12.39 4.33 -10.68
CA PRO A 38 -12.97 4.18 -9.36
C PRO A 38 -12.93 2.71 -8.91
N CYS A 39 -12.71 2.49 -7.63
CA CYS A 39 -12.93 1.18 -7.05
C CYS A 39 -14.43 0.90 -6.96
N ARG A 40 -14.82 -0.32 -7.29
CA ARG A 40 -16.20 -0.81 -7.20
C ARG A 40 -16.26 -2.04 -6.30
N GLY A 41 -17.33 -2.16 -5.54
CA GLY A 41 -17.60 -3.30 -4.67
C GLY A 41 -17.43 -2.99 -3.19
N GLU A 42 -17.44 -4.04 -2.39
CA GLU A 42 -17.30 -3.98 -0.94
C GLU A 42 -15.91 -3.47 -0.55
N VAL A 43 -15.85 -2.66 0.50
CA VAL A 43 -14.60 -2.20 1.12
C VAL A 43 -14.22 -3.17 2.22
N LEU A 44 -13.00 -3.68 2.18
CA LEU A 44 -12.44 -4.57 3.20
C LEU A 44 -11.51 -3.77 4.12
N SER A 45 -11.51 -4.13 5.39
CA SER A 45 -10.60 -3.55 6.38
C SER A 45 -9.25 -4.28 6.40
N ALA A 46 -8.16 -3.55 6.64
CA ALA A 46 -6.84 -4.17 6.70
C ALA A 46 -5.90 -3.51 7.71
N VAL A 47 -4.89 -4.28 8.09
CA VAL A 47 -3.64 -3.83 8.69
C VAL A 47 -2.52 -4.14 7.73
N THR A 48 -1.59 -3.21 7.53
CA THR A 48 -0.37 -3.43 6.76
C THR A 48 0.84 -3.22 7.66
N ALA A 49 1.66 -4.26 7.84
CA ALA A 49 2.93 -4.14 8.53
C ALA A 49 4.06 -3.88 7.53
N VAL A 50 5.02 -3.04 7.91
CA VAL A 50 6.22 -2.72 7.09
C VAL A 50 7.52 -3.08 7.78
N TRP A 51 7.47 -3.46 9.05
CA TRP A 51 8.62 -3.91 9.82
C TRP A 51 8.21 -4.88 10.92
N ARG A 52 9.12 -5.78 11.28
CA ARG A 52 8.99 -6.72 12.39
C ARG A 52 10.14 -6.54 13.39
N ASP A 53 9.83 -6.70 14.66
CA ASP A 53 10.77 -6.59 15.78
C ASP A 53 11.45 -5.20 15.89
N PRO A 54 10.69 -4.13 16.23
CA PRO A 54 9.27 -4.13 16.64
C PRO A 54 8.31 -4.13 15.45
N TRP A 55 7.05 -4.49 15.66
CA TRP A 55 6.02 -4.36 14.64
C TRP A 55 5.73 -2.89 14.35
N ILE A 56 5.91 -2.49 13.09
CA ILE A 56 5.59 -1.15 12.60
C ILE A 56 4.54 -1.30 11.50
N CYS A 57 3.42 -0.64 11.68
CA CYS A 57 2.31 -0.66 10.72
C CYS A 57 2.17 0.66 9.98
N VAL A 58 1.35 0.63 8.93
CA VAL A 58 1.06 1.79 8.07
C VAL A 58 -0.17 2.51 8.59
N GLY A 59 -0.05 3.82 8.81
CA GLY A 59 -1.17 4.69 9.15
C GLY A 59 -1.91 5.22 7.92
N LYS A 60 -3.08 5.83 8.16
CA LYS A 60 -4.00 6.29 7.11
C LYS A 60 -3.47 7.42 6.24
N ASP A 61 -2.60 8.29 6.77
CA ASP A 61 -2.06 9.45 6.05
C ASP A 61 -0.76 9.13 5.31
N THR A 62 -0.79 8.06 4.49
CA THR A 62 0.37 7.57 3.76
C THR A 62 0.02 7.22 2.32
N TYR A 63 1.05 7.20 1.45
CA TYR A 63 0.92 6.74 0.07
C TYR A 63 0.34 5.31 -0.01
N ILE A 64 0.82 4.39 0.83
CA ILE A 64 0.33 3.01 0.89
C ILE A 64 -1.17 2.98 1.20
N SER A 65 -1.62 3.81 2.15
CA SER A 65 -3.05 3.90 2.47
C SER A 65 -3.89 4.37 1.28
N ASP A 66 -3.41 5.37 0.51
CA ASP A 66 -4.10 5.83 -0.69
C ASP A 66 -4.16 4.77 -1.79
N VAL A 67 -3.03 4.04 -2.00
CA VAL A 67 -2.96 2.90 -2.93
C VAL A 67 -4.01 1.84 -2.56
N LEU A 68 -4.05 1.43 -1.30
CA LEU A 68 -4.98 0.41 -0.81
C LEU A 68 -6.44 0.85 -0.95
N ARG A 69 -6.75 2.10 -0.58
CA ARG A 69 -8.10 2.65 -0.73
C ARG A 69 -8.58 2.60 -2.18
N ARG A 70 -7.71 2.84 -3.14
CA ARG A 70 -8.02 2.78 -4.58
C ARG A 70 -8.30 1.37 -5.10
N VAL A 71 -8.00 0.35 -4.32
CA VAL A 71 -8.35 -1.05 -4.61
C VAL A 71 -9.42 -1.61 -3.65
N GLY A 72 -10.08 -0.74 -2.88
CA GLY A 72 -11.18 -1.11 -1.97
C GLY A 72 -10.73 -1.71 -0.65
N ILE A 73 -9.54 -1.36 -0.19
CA ILE A 73 -9.00 -1.76 1.12
C ILE A 73 -8.84 -0.51 1.97
N GLU A 74 -9.39 -0.50 3.17
CA GLU A 74 -9.26 0.59 4.12
C GLU A 74 -8.48 0.14 5.36
N LEU A 75 -7.45 0.92 5.72
CA LEU A 75 -6.67 0.62 6.92
C LEU A 75 -7.48 0.91 8.18
N VAL A 76 -7.44 -0.01 9.15
CA VAL A 76 -8.05 0.18 10.47
C VAL A 76 -7.25 1.21 11.28
N ASP A 77 -7.90 1.79 12.29
CA ASP A 77 -7.21 2.62 13.28
C ASP A 77 -6.42 1.72 14.23
N LEU A 78 -5.15 2.06 14.40
CA LEU A 78 -4.24 1.41 15.34
C LEU A 78 -3.80 2.42 16.41
N PRO A 79 -3.38 1.97 17.60
CA PRO A 79 -2.88 2.86 18.63
C PRO A 79 -1.68 3.69 18.15
N GLY A 80 -1.63 4.96 18.58
CA GLY A 80 -0.55 5.91 18.27
C GLY A 80 -0.95 6.90 17.18
N GLU A 81 -0.33 8.09 17.25
CA GLU A 81 -0.58 9.20 16.32
C GLU A 81 0.43 9.25 15.15
N SER A 82 1.34 8.29 15.10
CA SER A 82 2.37 8.22 14.06
C SER A 82 1.79 7.73 12.73
N ARG A 83 2.36 8.23 11.63
CA ARG A 83 2.09 7.69 10.28
C ARG A 83 2.54 6.23 10.12
N TYR A 84 3.48 5.81 10.97
CA TYR A 84 3.98 4.44 11.07
C TYR A 84 4.00 4.05 12.54
N PRO A 85 2.83 3.71 13.12
CA PRO A 85 2.74 3.38 14.53
C PRO A 85 3.47 2.07 14.85
N HIS A 86 4.13 2.06 16.00
CA HIS A 86 4.59 0.84 16.65
C HIS A 86 3.39 0.21 17.36
N VAL A 87 3.15 -1.06 17.12
CA VAL A 87 1.99 -1.76 17.67
C VAL A 87 2.39 -3.14 18.18
N GLU A 88 1.57 -3.67 19.09
CA GLU A 88 1.67 -5.06 19.52
C GLU A 88 0.76 -5.96 18.66
N LEU A 89 1.09 -7.24 18.57
CA LEU A 89 0.25 -8.20 17.85
C LEU A 89 -1.18 -8.27 18.40
N THR A 90 -1.33 -8.00 19.70
CA THR A 90 -2.65 -7.90 20.37
C THR A 90 -3.48 -6.74 19.86
N ASP A 91 -2.86 -5.62 19.50
CA ASP A 91 -3.57 -4.47 18.92
C ASP A 91 -4.12 -4.82 17.54
N ILE A 92 -3.32 -5.53 16.74
CA ILE A 92 -3.72 -6.00 15.42
C ILE A 92 -4.89 -6.98 15.53
N ALA A 93 -4.78 -7.95 16.43
CA ALA A 93 -5.84 -8.93 16.68
C ALA A 93 -7.14 -8.26 17.18
N ALA A 94 -7.04 -7.28 18.08
CA ALA A 94 -8.18 -6.56 18.63
C ALA A 94 -8.91 -5.69 17.58
N ALA A 95 -8.21 -5.25 16.56
CA ALA A 95 -8.80 -4.47 15.46
C ALA A 95 -9.66 -5.32 14.51
N HIS A 96 -9.59 -6.65 14.58
CA HIS A 96 -10.32 -7.60 13.73
C HIS A 96 -10.31 -7.25 12.24
N PRO A 97 -9.15 -7.04 11.59
CA PRO A 97 -9.12 -6.67 10.18
C PRO A 97 -9.54 -7.85 9.30
N ASP A 98 -10.19 -7.56 8.16
CA ASP A 98 -10.48 -8.58 7.15
C ASP A 98 -9.20 -9.13 6.51
N ARG A 99 -8.13 -8.34 6.48
CA ARG A 99 -6.82 -8.71 5.91
C ARG A 99 -5.66 -8.21 6.77
N VAL A 100 -4.61 -9.02 6.87
CA VAL A 100 -3.28 -8.57 7.27
C VAL A 100 -2.38 -8.62 6.04
N ILE A 101 -1.80 -7.50 5.66
CA ILE A 101 -1.00 -7.34 4.44
C ILE A 101 0.47 -7.24 4.83
N LEU A 102 1.28 -8.15 4.29
CA LEU A 102 2.71 -8.24 4.54
C LEU A 102 3.46 -8.12 3.20
N PRO A 103 4.03 -6.95 2.89
CA PRO A 103 4.85 -6.77 1.69
C PRO A 103 6.26 -7.36 1.89
N ASP A 104 6.91 -7.73 0.79
CA ASP A 104 8.29 -8.21 0.82
C ASP A 104 9.35 -7.10 0.87
N GLU A 105 8.91 -5.84 0.93
CA GLU A 105 9.73 -4.64 1.12
C GLU A 105 8.99 -3.60 1.97
N PRO A 106 9.66 -2.79 2.83
CA PRO A 106 11.10 -2.75 3.10
C PRO A 106 11.60 -3.90 3.99
N TYR A 107 10.76 -4.49 4.82
CA TYR A 107 11.07 -5.72 5.53
C TYR A 107 10.66 -6.91 4.65
N HIS A 108 11.55 -7.89 4.51
CA HIS A 108 11.29 -9.07 3.69
C HIS A 108 10.37 -10.07 4.41
N PHE A 109 9.07 -9.77 4.42
CA PHE A 109 8.09 -10.71 4.94
C PHE A 109 7.96 -11.94 4.05
N GLY A 110 7.80 -13.09 4.67
CA GLY A 110 7.66 -14.36 3.99
C GLY A 110 6.65 -15.29 4.67
N PRO A 111 6.52 -16.52 4.18
CA PRO A 111 5.54 -17.50 4.71
C PRO A 111 5.67 -17.75 6.22
N ASP A 112 6.88 -17.67 6.77
CA ASP A 112 7.13 -17.89 8.21
C ASP A 112 6.50 -16.80 9.09
N ASP A 113 6.32 -15.59 8.55
CA ASP A 113 5.70 -14.47 9.28
C ASP A 113 4.18 -14.61 9.42
N VAL A 114 3.55 -15.41 8.57
CA VAL A 114 2.10 -15.65 8.60
C VAL A 114 1.66 -16.24 9.94
N SER A 115 2.50 -17.06 10.56
CA SER A 115 2.24 -17.70 11.86
C SER A 115 2.09 -16.70 13.02
N ALA A 116 2.58 -15.47 12.88
CA ALA A 116 2.41 -14.41 13.88
C ALA A 116 0.95 -13.93 14.00
N PHE A 117 0.09 -14.24 13.03
CA PHE A 117 -1.29 -13.76 12.95
C PHE A 117 -2.30 -14.91 12.93
N PRO A 118 -2.41 -15.71 13.99
CA PRO A 118 -3.29 -16.87 14.00
C PRO A 118 -4.76 -16.46 13.86
N GLY A 119 -5.49 -17.13 12.97
CA GLY A 119 -6.91 -16.87 12.74
C GLY A 119 -7.24 -15.64 11.87
N LEU A 120 -6.22 -14.91 11.39
CA LEU A 120 -6.40 -13.79 10.48
C LEU A 120 -6.04 -14.18 9.03
N ASP A 121 -6.67 -13.53 8.06
CA ASP A 121 -6.37 -13.74 6.63
C ASP A 121 -5.15 -12.91 6.25
N VAL A 122 -3.98 -13.56 6.18
CA VAL A 122 -2.69 -12.91 5.88
C VAL A 122 -2.41 -13.00 4.39
N ARG A 123 -2.06 -11.86 3.79
CA ARG A 123 -1.71 -11.75 2.38
C ARG A 123 -0.29 -11.24 2.21
N LEU A 124 0.55 -12.08 1.59
CA LEU A 124 1.89 -11.69 1.16
C LEU A 124 1.78 -10.99 -0.20
N VAL A 125 2.39 -9.82 -0.33
CA VAL A 125 2.31 -9.01 -1.55
C VAL A 125 3.68 -8.46 -1.98
N ASP A 126 3.80 -8.17 -3.28
CA ASP A 126 4.94 -7.45 -3.84
C ASP A 126 4.97 -6.01 -3.31
N GLY A 127 5.99 -5.69 -2.52
CA GLY A 127 6.16 -4.38 -1.89
C GLY A 127 6.36 -3.25 -2.89
N GLN A 128 6.95 -3.52 -4.05
CA GLN A 128 7.11 -2.51 -5.11
C GLN A 128 5.75 -2.09 -5.68
N LYS A 129 4.83 -3.04 -5.84
CA LYS A 129 3.47 -2.76 -6.30
C LYS A 129 2.65 -1.96 -5.27
N LEU A 130 2.99 -2.10 -3.99
CA LEU A 130 2.29 -1.45 -2.89
C LEU A 130 2.86 -0.08 -2.54
N ALA A 131 4.20 0.06 -2.51
CA ALA A 131 4.87 1.18 -1.86
C ALA A 131 5.68 2.10 -2.80
N TRP A 132 6.00 1.64 -4.01
CA TRP A 132 6.84 2.40 -4.92
C TRP A 132 6.02 3.22 -5.90
N TYR A 133 6.45 4.45 -6.14
CA TYR A 133 5.96 5.28 -7.24
C TYR A 133 7.03 5.37 -8.32
N GLY A 134 6.69 4.80 -9.50
CA GLY A 134 7.58 4.63 -10.65
C GLY A 134 6.96 3.66 -11.65
N PRO A 135 7.75 3.01 -12.53
CA PRO A 135 7.24 2.04 -13.50
C PRO A 135 6.45 0.88 -12.89
N SER A 136 6.73 0.52 -11.62
CA SER A 136 6.00 -0.51 -10.88
C SER A 136 4.52 -0.19 -10.67
N MET A 137 4.10 1.09 -10.80
CA MET A 137 2.70 1.50 -10.70
C MET A 137 1.82 0.91 -11.80
N VAL A 138 2.41 0.60 -12.98
CA VAL A 138 1.69 -0.06 -14.07
C VAL A 138 1.36 -1.50 -13.69
N GLY A 139 0.10 -1.88 -13.79
CA GLY A 139 -0.42 -3.19 -13.39
C GLY A 139 -0.52 -3.41 -11.88
N ALA A 140 -0.04 -2.47 -11.06
CA ALA A 140 -0.08 -2.59 -9.60
C ALA A 140 -1.51 -2.63 -9.07
N ARG A 141 -2.39 -1.80 -9.58
CA ARG A 141 -3.80 -1.76 -9.17
C ARG A 141 -4.50 -3.10 -9.40
N ARG A 142 -4.32 -3.68 -10.58
CA ARG A 142 -4.89 -5.00 -10.92
C ARG A 142 -4.31 -6.11 -10.05
N TYR A 143 -2.98 -6.10 -9.87
CA TYR A 143 -2.29 -7.05 -9.02
C TYR A 143 -2.81 -7.00 -7.58
N LEU A 144 -2.86 -5.82 -6.97
CA LEU A 144 -3.30 -5.65 -5.58
C LEU A 144 -4.79 -6.02 -5.42
N ALA A 145 -5.64 -5.64 -6.35
CA ALA A 145 -7.05 -6.03 -6.33
C ALA A 145 -7.20 -7.56 -6.37
N SER A 146 -6.42 -8.26 -7.18
CA SER A 146 -6.43 -9.72 -7.25
C SER A 146 -5.85 -10.39 -6.02
N ALA A 147 -4.78 -9.84 -5.44
CA ALA A 147 -4.11 -10.43 -4.28
C ALA A 147 -4.88 -10.22 -2.96
N LEU A 148 -5.63 -9.12 -2.84
CA LEU A 148 -6.22 -8.66 -1.58
C LEU A 148 -7.73 -8.88 -1.47
N ARG A 149 -8.40 -9.03 -2.57
CA ARG A 149 -9.86 -9.26 -2.64
C ARG A 149 -10.18 -10.68 -2.99
#